data_56cf2bd064fe7fe5d1741e9462e0fca9
#
_entry.id   56cf2bd064fe7fe5d1741e9462e0fca9
#
_cell.length_a   1.000
_cell.length_b   1.000
_cell.length_c   1.000
_cell.angle_alpha   90.00
_cell.angle_beta   90.00
_cell.angle_gamma   90.00
#
_symmetry.space_group_name_H-M   'P 1'
#
loop_
_entity.id
_entity.type
_entity.pdbx_description
1 polymer ?
#
loop_
_entity_poly.entity_id
_entity_poly.type
_entity_poly.pdbx_seq_one_letter_code
_entity_poly.pdbx_strand_id
1 'polypeptide(L)'
;MITHKPCKGNGKTKGHGCDIITDVRFRKFGLCMSCYANWLYTSKDGKDMIAKATLKASKPRIELNKAIYLDKSIKRLPIVLKQTQIVFNSYIRERDKNKPCISSGFPLGVQYDAGHCFSVKQFSGLRFNENNVHAQSIGDNRFKEGNFESYILNVENRIGTKELNKLKELANNEKRTPKKWSIEEVEEIKKEYKLKLKNIK
;
A
#
# COMPACT_ATOMS: atom_id res chain seq x y z
N MET A 1 -4.62 10.90 56.01
CA MET A 1 -6.09 10.89 55.96
C MET A 1 -6.58 10.93 54.52
N ILE A 2 -7.56 10.11 54.19
CA ILE A 2 -8.18 10.09 52.85
C ILE A 2 -9.24 11.21 52.83
N THR A 3 -9.06 12.19 51.96
CA THR A 3 -9.99 13.33 51.87
C THR A 3 -11.05 13.05 50.79
N HIS A 4 -12.31 13.04 51.18
CA HIS A 4 -13.48 12.90 50.31
C HIS A 4 -14.14 14.24 50.05
N LYS A 5 -14.51 14.53 48.81
CA LYS A 5 -15.20 15.76 48.42
C LYS A 5 -16.30 15.45 47.36
N PRO A 6 -17.35 16.30 47.22
CA PRO A 6 -18.33 16.13 46.15
C PRO A 6 -17.73 16.41 44.77
N CYS A 7 -18.16 15.65 43.76
CA CYS A 7 -17.73 15.76 42.35
C CYS A 7 -18.47 16.96 41.72
N LYS A 8 -17.86 18.13 41.73
CA LYS A 8 -18.48 19.38 41.20
C LYS A 8 -17.76 20.00 40.01
N GLY A 9 -16.54 19.56 39.78
CA GLY A 9 -15.64 20.18 38.80
C GLY A 9 -15.07 21.52 39.32
N ASN A 10 -14.01 21.99 38.67
CA ASN A 10 -13.43 23.32 38.92
C ASN A 10 -12.95 23.94 37.59
N GLY A 11 -12.80 25.26 37.54
CA GLY A 11 -12.40 25.95 36.33
C GLY A 11 -13.31 25.62 35.14
N LYS A 12 -12.70 25.11 34.05
CA LYS A 12 -13.41 24.73 32.81
C LYS A 12 -14.36 23.55 32.97
N THR A 13 -14.23 22.78 34.03
CA THR A 13 -15.07 21.60 34.29
C THR A 13 -16.19 21.88 35.29
N LYS A 14 -16.37 23.14 35.75
CA LYS A 14 -17.41 23.53 36.69
C LYS A 14 -18.80 23.21 36.12
N GLY A 15 -19.64 22.56 36.91
CA GLY A 15 -20.99 22.18 36.50
C GLY A 15 -21.11 20.84 35.74
N HIS A 16 -20.00 20.15 35.49
CA HIS A 16 -20.02 18.86 34.85
C HIS A 16 -19.91 17.66 35.84
N GLY A 17 -20.05 17.90 37.11
CA GLY A 17 -19.98 16.89 38.16
C GLY A 17 -21.31 16.17 38.40
N CYS A 18 -21.26 15.03 39.08
CA CYS A 18 -22.43 14.23 39.52
C CYS A 18 -22.76 14.42 41.01
N ASP A 19 -22.06 15.34 41.70
CA ASP A 19 -22.16 15.63 43.13
C ASP A 19 -21.88 14.43 44.10
N ILE A 20 -21.56 13.28 43.58
CA ILE A 20 -21.22 12.10 44.39
C ILE A 20 -19.90 12.35 45.11
N ILE A 21 -19.86 12.02 46.42
CA ILE A 21 -18.66 12.15 47.23
C ILE A 21 -17.66 11.06 46.85
N THR A 22 -16.46 11.44 46.40
CA THR A 22 -15.42 10.55 45.97
C THR A 22 -14.07 10.94 46.55
N ASP A 23 -13.13 9.98 46.58
CA ASP A 23 -11.76 10.23 47.03
C ASP A 23 -11.05 11.21 46.08
N VAL A 24 -10.42 12.26 46.64
CA VAL A 24 -9.75 13.32 45.92
C VAL A 24 -8.57 12.81 45.05
N ARG A 25 -7.93 11.70 45.47
CA ARG A 25 -6.80 11.11 44.75
C ARG A 25 -7.17 10.64 43.33
N PHE A 26 -8.43 10.24 43.13
CA PHE A 26 -8.94 9.73 41.86
C PHE A 26 -9.73 10.77 41.07
N ARG A 27 -9.44 12.06 41.25
CA ARG A 27 -10.11 13.14 40.55
C ARG A 27 -9.19 13.85 39.58
N LYS A 28 -9.79 14.35 38.51
CA LYS A 28 -9.16 15.32 37.62
C LYS A 28 -10.03 16.56 37.50
N PHE A 29 -9.46 17.71 37.68
CA PHE A 29 -10.17 19.01 37.65
C PHE A 29 -11.45 19.04 38.52
N GLY A 30 -11.42 18.39 39.69
CA GLY A 30 -12.55 18.34 40.63
C GLY A 30 -13.67 17.36 40.25
N LEU A 31 -13.55 16.63 39.14
CA LEU A 31 -14.47 15.60 38.66
C LEU A 31 -14.00 14.18 39.03
N CYS A 32 -14.92 13.29 39.33
CA CYS A 32 -14.64 11.85 39.36
C CYS A 32 -14.26 11.37 37.95
N MET A 33 -13.66 10.18 37.83
CA MET A 33 -13.14 9.69 36.54
C MET A 33 -14.20 9.55 35.45
N SER A 34 -15.42 9.11 35.81
CA SER A 34 -16.55 9.00 34.87
C SER A 34 -17.00 10.35 34.34
N CYS A 35 -17.21 11.34 35.24
CA CYS A 35 -17.58 12.73 34.85
C CYS A 35 -16.47 13.39 34.05
N TYR A 36 -15.19 13.14 34.40
CA TYR A 36 -14.08 13.68 33.66
C TYR A 36 -14.00 13.06 32.24
N ALA A 37 -14.18 11.74 32.09
CA ALA A 37 -14.26 11.11 30.78
C ALA A 37 -15.42 11.68 29.95
N ASN A 38 -16.60 11.79 30.52
CA ASN A 38 -17.75 12.36 29.83
C ASN A 38 -17.46 13.78 29.36
N TRP A 39 -16.93 14.64 30.25
CA TRP A 39 -16.55 16.02 29.92
C TRP A 39 -15.53 16.07 28.76
N LEU A 40 -14.51 15.17 28.77
CA LEU A 40 -13.51 15.13 27.71
C LEU A 40 -14.13 14.88 26.33
N TYR A 41 -15.11 13.97 26.23
CA TYR A 41 -15.68 13.58 24.95
C TYR A 41 -16.89 14.45 24.52
N THR A 42 -17.60 15.10 25.46
CA THR A 42 -18.82 15.85 25.17
C THR A 42 -18.61 17.34 25.08
N SER A 43 -17.76 17.91 25.94
CA SER A 43 -17.52 19.36 25.96
C SER A 43 -16.55 19.81 24.87
N LYS A 44 -16.68 21.09 24.45
CA LYS A 44 -15.76 21.73 23.51
C LYS A 44 -14.32 21.74 24.06
N ASP A 45 -14.15 22.22 25.30
CA ASP A 45 -12.82 22.29 25.93
C ASP A 45 -12.17 20.91 26.12
N GLY A 46 -12.96 19.89 26.42
CA GLY A 46 -12.49 18.51 26.51
C GLY A 46 -11.98 17.97 25.17
N LYS A 47 -12.76 18.17 24.12
CA LYS A 47 -12.39 17.79 22.75
C LYS A 47 -11.10 18.49 22.27
N ASP A 48 -11.00 19.80 22.55
CA ASP A 48 -9.81 20.59 22.23
C ASP A 48 -8.56 20.08 22.99
N MET A 49 -8.75 19.66 24.25
CA MET A 49 -7.66 19.07 25.04
C MET A 49 -7.20 17.74 24.49
N ILE A 50 -8.12 16.86 24.10
CA ILE A 50 -7.79 15.59 23.41
C ILE A 50 -7.04 15.88 22.11
N ALA A 51 -7.56 16.75 21.25
CA ALA A 51 -6.96 17.12 19.98
C ALA A 51 -5.52 17.63 20.15
N LYS A 52 -5.29 18.53 21.10
CA LYS A 52 -3.94 19.04 21.43
C LYS A 52 -3.01 17.93 21.92
N ALA A 53 -3.48 17.04 22.78
CA ALA A 53 -2.69 15.91 23.28
C ALA A 53 -2.32 14.93 22.15
N THR A 54 -3.27 14.59 21.29
CA THR A 54 -3.07 13.73 20.13
C THR A 54 -2.08 14.34 19.15
N LEU A 55 -2.23 15.63 18.84
CA LEU A 55 -1.30 16.35 17.96
C LEU A 55 0.11 16.39 18.54
N LYS A 56 0.26 16.65 19.84
CA LYS A 56 1.56 16.63 20.53
C LYS A 56 2.21 15.24 20.47
N ALA A 57 1.45 14.19 20.69
CA ALA A 57 1.94 12.81 20.64
C ALA A 57 2.33 12.35 19.22
N SER A 58 1.61 12.85 18.20
CA SER A 58 1.87 12.47 16.81
C SER A 58 3.00 13.25 16.12
N LYS A 59 3.31 14.47 16.60
CA LYS A 59 4.35 15.35 16.01
C LYS A 59 5.70 14.66 15.78
N PRO A 60 6.33 13.99 16.76
CA PRO A 60 7.64 13.38 16.57
C PRO A 60 7.62 12.33 15.46
N ARG A 61 6.53 11.54 15.35
CA ARG A 61 6.36 10.51 14.33
C ARG A 61 6.15 11.12 12.93
N ILE A 62 5.40 12.21 12.86
CA ILE A 62 5.17 12.93 11.59
C ILE A 62 6.48 13.57 11.10
N GLU A 63 7.24 14.19 11.99
CA GLU A 63 8.53 14.82 11.65
C GLU A 63 9.57 13.78 11.24
N LEU A 64 9.67 12.66 11.96
CA LEU A 64 10.53 11.53 11.58
C LEU A 64 10.14 10.98 10.20
N ASN A 65 8.86 10.74 9.96
CA ASN A 65 8.39 10.27 8.67
C ASN A 65 8.67 11.26 7.54
N LYS A 66 8.51 12.58 7.79
CA LYS A 66 8.88 13.63 6.82
C LYS A 66 10.38 13.62 6.54
N ALA A 67 11.22 13.56 7.57
CA ALA A 67 12.68 13.52 7.41
C ALA A 67 13.12 12.30 6.58
N ILE A 68 12.55 11.13 6.85
CA ILE A 68 12.80 9.89 6.10
C ILE A 68 12.28 10.01 4.65
N TYR A 69 11.17 10.72 4.42
CA TYR A 69 10.63 10.95 3.08
C TYR A 69 11.46 11.96 2.29
N LEU A 70 12.04 12.95 2.95
CA LEU A 70 12.89 13.97 2.35
C LEU A 70 14.32 13.49 2.11
N ASP A 71 14.77 12.49 2.86
CA ASP A 71 16.07 11.88 2.62
C ASP A 71 16.03 10.98 1.38
N LYS A 72 16.38 11.60 0.23
CA LYS A 72 16.49 10.91 -1.06
C LYS A 72 17.61 9.86 -1.10
N SER A 73 18.50 9.84 -0.11
CA SER A 73 19.59 8.85 0.00
C SER A 73 19.08 7.50 0.53
N ILE A 74 17.98 7.50 1.29
CA ILE A 74 17.41 6.28 1.85
C ILE A 74 16.53 5.59 0.81
N LYS A 75 17.12 4.63 0.14
CA LYS A 75 16.38 3.73 -0.77
C LYS A 75 15.57 2.73 0.02
N ARG A 76 14.25 2.71 -0.21
CA ARG A 76 13.35 1.71 0.38
C ARG A 76 12.88 0.74 -0.68
N LEU A 77 12.99 -0.53 -0.43
CA LEU A 77 12.64 -1.59 -1.37
C LEU A 77 11.24 -1.41 -2.01
N PRO A 78 10.14 -1.08 -1.28
CA PRO A 78 8.83 -0.86 -1.91
C PRO A 78 8.82 0.30 -2.91
N ILE A 79 9.58 1.36 -2.66
CA ILE A 79 9.68 2.53 -3.55
C ILE A 79 10.44 2.14 -4.82
N VAL A 80 11.57 1.45 -4.66
CA VAL A 80 12.39 1.00 -5.79
C VAL A 80 11.61 0.00 -6.65
N LEU A 81 10.91 -0.96 -6.04
CA LEU A 81 10.02 -1.90 -6.74
C LEU A 81 8.95 -1.18 -7.56
N LYS A 82 8.28 -0.18 -6.97
CA LYS A 82 7.25 0.61 -7.68
C LYS A 82 7.83 1.37 -8.87
N GLN A 83 8.98 2.02 -8.69
CA GLN A 83 9.66 2.75 -9.76
C GLN A 83 10.11 1.82 -10.88
N THR A 84 10.65 0.66 -10.55
CA THR A 84 11.09 -0.35 -11.51
C THR A 84 9.90 -0.92 -12.27
N GLN A 85 8.78 -1.18 -11.59
CA GLN A 85 7.55 -1.65 -12.22
C GLN A 85 7.03 -0.65 -13.27
N ILE A 86 7.11 0.65 -13.02
CA ILE A 86 6.72 1.67 -13.99
C ILE A 86 7.57 1.56 -15.27
N VAL A 87 8.88 1.42 -15.13
CA VAL A 87 9.81 1.29 -16.25
C VAL A 87 9.57 0.00 -17.02
N PHE A 88 9.46 -1.13 -16.30
CA PHE A 88 9.18 -2.43 -16.88
C PHE A 88 7.84 -2.44 -17.63
N ASN A 89 6.77 -1.94 -17.03
CA ASN A 89 5.46 -1.87 -17.68
C ASN A 89 5.48 -0.97 -18.93
N SER A 90 6.29 0.09 -18.91
CA SER A 90 6.46 0.94 -20.10
C SER A 90 7.16 0.21 -21.24
N TYR A 91 8.18 -0.60 -20.92
CA TYR A 91 8.83 -1.47 -21.90
C TYR A 91 7.85 -2.50 -22.46
N ILE A 92 7.08 -3.20 -21.63
CA ILE A 92 6.09 -4.19 -22.08
C ILE A 92 5.04 -3.55 -22.99
N ARG A 93 4.52 -2.37 -22.65
CA ARG A 93 3.57 -1.66 -23.51
C ARG A 93 4.17 -1.32 -24.87
N GLU A 94 5.40 -0.83 -24.89
CA GLU A 94 6.08 -0.51 -26.15
C GLU A 94 6.38 -1.79 -26.97
N ARG A 95 6.86 -2.88 -26.34
CA ARG A 95 7.10 -4.19 -26.97
C ARG A 95 5.85 -4.76 -27.65
N ASP A 96 4.68 -4.57 -27.02
CA ASP A 96 3.44 -5.19 -27.45
C ASP A 96 2.47 -4.22 -28.14
N LYS A 97 2.88 -2.98 -28.44
CA LYS A 97 1.99 -1.92 -28.98
C LYS A 97 1.23 -2.31 -30.27
N ASN A 98 1.81 -3.17 -31.07
CA ASN A 98 1.24 -3.64 -32.34
C ASN A 98 0.61 -5.05 -32.22
N LYS A 99 0.47 -5.59 -31.00
CA LYS A 99 -0.13 -6.90 -30.77
C LYS A 99 -1.55 -6.72 -30.19
N PRO A 100 -2.44 -7.69 -30.40
CA PRO A 100 -3.76 -7.65 -29.77
C PRO A 100 -3.67 -7.81 -28.25
N CYS A 101 -4.75 -7.47 -27.55
CA CYS A 101 -4.91 -7.74 -26.11
C CYS A 101 -4.66 -9.24 -25.84
N ILE A 102 -3.82 -9.50 -24.84
CA ILE A 102 -3.46 -10.89 -24.51
C ILE A 102 -4.66 -11.74 -24.07
N SER A 103 -5.65 -11.14 -23.39
CA SER A 103 -6.82 -11.87 -22.90
C SER A 103 -7.92 -11.99 -23.96
N SER A 104 -8.37 -10.87 -24.51
CA SER A 104 -9.53 -10.87 -25.42
C SER A 104 -9.18 -11.16 -26.87
N GLY A 105 -7.91 -11.02 -27.28
CA GLY A 105 -7.52 -11.10 -28.68
C GLY A 105 -7.95 -9.89 -29.54
N PHE A 106 -8.69 -8.94 -28.99
CA PHE A 106 -9.11 -7.72 -29.71
C PHE A 106 -7.98 -6.70 -29.80
N PRO A 107 -8.03 -5.76 -30.76
CA PRO A 107 -7.07 -4.67 -30.83
C PRO A 107 -6.99 -3.90 -29.50
N LEU A 108 -5.78 -3.50 -29.12
CA LEU A 108 -5.58 -2.62 -27.97
C LEU A 108 -6.13 -1.22 -28.29
N GLY A 109 -6.78 -0.59 -27.30
CA GLY A 109 -7.16 0.81 -27.41
C GLY A 109 -5.97 1.75 -27.27
N VAL A 110 -6.23 3.06 -27.26
CA VAL A 110 -5.21 4.10 -27.08
C VAL A 110 -4.48 3.93 -25.72
N GLN A 111 -5.20 3.47 -24.72
CA GLN A 111 -4.66 3.19 -23.38
C GLN A 111 -4.87 1.71 -23.03
N TYR A 112 -3.82 1.09 -22.56
CA TYR A 112 -3.80 -0.31 -22.12
C TYR A 112 -2.76 -0.51 -21.02
N ASP A 113 -2.91 -1.60 -20.28
CA ASP A 113 -2.04 -1.97 -19.18
C ASP A 113 -1.02 -3.04 -19.59
N ALA A 114 0.03 -3.19 -18.80
CA ALA A 114 0.88 -4.37 -18.77
C ALA A 114 0.31 -5.32 -17.71
N GLY A 115 -0.47 -6.31 -18.15
CA GLY A 115 -1.14 -7.28 -17.30
C GLY A 115 -0.24 -8.48 -17.00
N HIS A 116 -0.35 -9.04 -15.79
CA HIS A 116 0.40 -10.21 -15.36
C HIS A 116 -0.49 -11.46 -15.46
N CYS A 117 0.03 -12.53 -16.07
CA CYS A 117 -0.60 -13.84 -16.05
C CYS A 117 -0.66 -14.38 -14.62
N PHE A 118 0.49 -14.52 -13.98
CA PHE A 118 0.60 -14.87 -12.56
C PHE A 118 0.78 -13.59 -11.75
N SER A 119 -0.17 -13.34 -10.83
CA SER A 119 -0.25 -12.07 -10.09
C SER A 119 1.00 -11.82 -9.24
N VAL A 120 1.45 -10.58 -9.21
CA VAL A 120 2.62 -10.16 -8.40
C VAL A 120 2.43 -10.40 -6.89
N LYS A 121 1.18 -10.39 -6.43
CA LYS A 121 0.85 -10.62 -5.01
C LYS A 121 1.17 -12.06 -4.58
N GLN A 122 0.92 -13.02 -5.46
CA GLN A 122 1.14 -14.44 -5.18
C GLN A 122 2.50 -14.94 -5.68
N PHE A 123 3.05 -14.31 -6.72
CA PHE A 123 4.25 -14.75 -7.43
C PHE A 123 5.23 -13.58 -7.59
N SER A 124 5.82 -13.16 -6.46
CA SER A 124 6.72 -12.01 -6.39
C SER A 124 7.90 -12.12 -7.36
N GLY A 125 8.47 -13.31 -7.50
CA GLY A 125 9.60 -13.60 -8.40
C GLY A 125 9.28 -13.45 -9.89
N LEU A 126 8.00 -13.55 -10.27
CA LEU A 126 7.55 -13.37 -11.64
C LEU A 126 7.20 -11.93 -12.01
N ARG A 127 7.42 -10.98 -11.08
CA ARG A 127 7.09 -9.55 -11.23
C ARG A 127 7.68 -8.94 -12.50
N PHE A 128 8.93 -9.25 -12.81
CA PHE A 128 9.67 -8.68 -13.94
C PHE A 128 9.98 -9.73 -15.02
N ASN A 129 9.20 -10.80 -15.08
CA ASN A 129 9.37 -11.84 -16.11
C ASN A 129 8.59 -11.44 -17.36
N GLU A 130 9.28 -11.31 -18.51
CA GLU A 130 8.69 -10.86 -19.76
C GLU A 130 7.62 -11.82 -20.32
N ASN A 131 7.77 -13.13 -20.06
CA ASN A 131 6.79 -14.14 -20.46
C ASN A 131 5.54 -14.14 -19.56
N ASN A 132 5.63 -13.52 -18.37
CA ASN A 132 4.52 -13.38 -17.45
C ASN A 132 3.69 -12.11 -17.70
N VAL A 133 4.20 -11.15 -18.49
CA VAL A 133 3.59 -9.83 -18.60
C VAL A 133 3.41 -9.42 -20.05
N HIS A 134 2.18 -9.10 -20.43
CA HIS A 134 1.82 -8.71 -21.79
C HIS A 134 0.83 -7.52 -21.79
N ALA A 135 0.73 -6.84 -22.94
CA ALA A 135 -0.27 -5.79 -23.12
C ALA A 135 -1.69 -6.35 -23.02
N GLN A 136 -2.50 -5.73 -22.16
CA GLN A 136 -3.85 -6.16 -21.86
C GLN A 136 -4.79 -4.95 -21.83
N SER A 137 -6.03 -5.11 -22.29
CA SER A 137 -7.03 -4.04 -22.21
C SER A 137 -7.29 -3.66 -20.76
N ILE A 138 -7.61 -2.40 -20.51
CA ILE A 138 -7.99 -1.93 -19.16
C ILE A 138 -9.19 -2.72 -18.64
N GLY A 139 -10.17 -3.02 -19.53
CA GLY A 139 -11.36 -3.80 -19.18
C GLY A 139 -11.03 -5.18 -18.63
N ASP A 140 -10.17 -5.93 -19.33
CA ASP A 140 -9.79 -7.27 -18.90
C ASP A 140 -8.86 -7.24 -17.67
N ASN A 141 -7.91 -6.29 -17.61
CA ASN A 141 -6.94 -6.24 -16.53
C ASN A 141 -7.54 -5.79 -15.19
N ARG A 142 -8.39 -4.75 -15.20
CA ARG A 142 -8.86 -4.11 -13.96
C ARG A 142 -10.26 -4.54 -13.53
N PHE A 143 -11.14 -4.88 -14.47
CA PHE A 143 -12.56 -5.13 -14.17
C PHE A 143 -12.98 -6.59 -14.31
N LYS A 144 -12.10 -7.46 -14.85
CA LYS A 144 -12.35 -8.91 -14.96
C LYS A 144 -11.23 -9.73 -14.28
N GLU A 145 -10.68 -9.20 -13.18
CA GLU A 145 -9.61 -9.86 -12.40
C GLU A 145 -8.44 -10.39 -13.24
N GLY A 146 -8.09 -9.65 -14.31
CA GLY A 146 -7.05 -10.05 -15.26
C GLY A 146 -7.51 -11.02 -16.34
N ASN A 147 -8.79 -11.48 -16.31
CA ASN A 147 -9.36 -12.45 -17.26
C ASN A 147 -8.42 -13.64 -17.50
N PHE A 148 -8.06 -14.32 -16.41
CA PHE A 148 -6.97 -15.31 -16.34
C PHE A 148 -7.15 -16.48 -17.30
N GLU A 149 -8.37 -17.02 -17.44
CA GLU A 149 -8.63 -18.17 -18.32
C GLU A 149 -8.32 -17.84 -19.78
N SER A 150 -8.84 -16.73 -20.28
CA SER A 150 -8.54 -16.26 -21.63
C SER A 150 -7.07 -15.86 -21.79
N TYR A 151 -6.47 -15.29 -20.73
CA TYR A 151 -5.04 -14.93 -20.72
C TYR A 151 -4.17 -16.17 -20.93
N ILE A 152 -4.39 -17.25 -20.15
CA ILE A 152 -3.55 -18.47 -20.21
C ILE A 152 -3.63 -19.18 -21.56
N LEU A 153 -4.80 -19.18 -22.20
CA LEU A 153 -4.97 -19.73 -23.55
C LEU A 153 -4.20 -18.93 -24.60
N ASN A 154 -4.29 -17.62 -24.55
CA ASN A 154 -3.64 -16.76 -25.55
C ASN A 154 -2.15 -16.56 -25.30
N VAL A 155 -1.66 -16.69 -24.08
CA VAL A 155 -0.24 -16.59 -23.79
C VAL A 155 0.52 -17.78 -24.40
N GLU A 156 -0.08 -18.99 -24.43
CA GLU A 156 0.52 -20.13 -25.09
C GLU A 156 0.78 -19.87 -26.59
N ASN A 157 -0.20 -19.27 -27.26
CA ASN A 157 -0.06 -18.89 -28.67
C ASN A 157 1.02 -17.80 -28.88
N ARG A 158 1.28 -16.97 -27.87
CA ARG A 158 2.23 -15.85 -27.95
C ARG A 158 3.67 -16.22 -27.65
N ILE A 159 3.91 -17.08 -26.66
CA ILE A 159 5.26 -17.48 -26.23
C ILE A 159 5.61 -18.93 -26.54
N GLY A 160 4.64 -19.74 -26.96
CA GLY A 160 4.78 -21.17 -27.21
C GLY A 160 4.67 -22.03 -25.95
N THR A 161 4.29 -23.31 -26.17
CA THR A 161 4.07 -24.30 -25.10
C THR A 161 5.29 -24.50 -24.20
N LYS A 162 6.51 -24.52 -24.77
CA LYS A 162 7.74 -24.70 -24.00
C LYS A 162 7.96 -23.59 -22.97
N GLU A 163 7.83 -22.33 -23.38
CA GLU A 163 8.02 -21.18 -22.48
C GLU A 163 6.88 -21.05 -21.49
N LEU A 164 5.64 -21.40 -21.86
CA LEU A 164 4.52 -21.46 -20.93
C LEU A 164 4.76 -22.53 -19.84
N ASN A 165 5.25 -23.70 -20.20
CA ASN A 165 5.55 -24.76 -19.22
C ASN A 165 6.66 -24.32 -18.26
N LYS A 166 7.73 -23.67 -18.73
CA LYS A 166 8.74 -23.06 -17.86
C LYS A 166 8.13 -22.00 -16.92
N LEU A 167 7.24 -21.16 -17.44
CA LEU A 167 6.58 -20.14 -16.63
C LEU A 167 5.72 -20.76 -15.54
N LYS A 168 4.97 -21.83 -15.84
CA LYS A 168 4.18 -22.59 -14.86
C LYS A 168 5.08 -23.25 -13.79
N GLU A 169 6.22 -23.80 -14.19
CA GLU A 169 7.20 -24.38 -13.28
C GLU A 169 7.77 -23.32 -12.32
N LEU A 170 8.18 -22.17 -12.85
CA LEU A 170 8.63 -21.04 -12.04
C LEU A 170 7.55 -20.57 -11.05
N ALA A 171 6.28 -20.51 -11.47
CA ALA A 171 5.18 -20.18 -10.58
C ALA A 171 5.00 -21.22 -9.46
N ASN A 172 5.13 -22.51 -9.76
CA ASN A 172 5.06 -23.57 -8.75
C ASN A 172 6.23 -23.50 -7.76
N ASN A 173 7.43 -23.18 -8.23
CA ASN A 173 8.60 -22.99 -7.37
C ASN A 173 8.44 -21.77 -6.48
N GLU A 174 7.90 -20.69 -7.01
CA GLU A 174 7.62 -19.46 -6.27
C GLU A 174 6.63 -19.68 -5.12
N LYS A 175 5.61 -20.54 -5.29
CA LYS A 175 4.69 -20.93 -4.19
C LYS A 175 5.42 -21.63 -3.03
N ARG A 176 6.46 -22.40 -3.34
CA ARG A 176 7.24 -23.13 -2.31
C ARG A 176 8.29 -22.24 -1.66
N THR A 177 8.95 -21.42 -2.47
CA THR A 177 10.06 -20.55 -2.02
C THR A 177 9.88 -19.16 -2.62
N PRO A 178 9.08 -18.28 -1.99
CA PRO A 178 8.81 -16.93 -2.50
C PRO A 178 10.09 -16.10 -2.63
N LYS A 179 10.29 -15.44 -3.76
CA LYS A 179 11.42 -14.54 -4.01
C LYS A 179 11.38 -13.35 -3.06
N LYS A 180 12.49 -13.14 -2.38
CA LYS A 180 12.78 -11.91 -1.62
C LYS A 180 13.72 -11.05 -2.45
N TRP A 181 13.25 -9.88 -2.84
CA TRP A 181 14.03 -8.93 -3.62
C TRP A 181 15.00 -8.13 -2.76
N SER A 182 16.23 -7.91 -3.25
CA SER A 182 17.12 -6.86 -2.71
C SER A 182 16.95 -5.56 -3.48
N ILE A 183 17.41 -4.45 -2.91
CA ILE A 183 17.37 -3.14 -3.57
C ILE A 183 18.29 -3.15 -4.79
N GLU A 184 19.46 -3.75 -4.66
CA GLU A 184 20.48 -3.86 -5.70
C GLU A 184 19.96 -4.61 -6.93
N GLU A 185 19.38 -5.79 -6.74
CA GLU A 185 18.75 -6.58 -7.80
C GLU A 185 17.68 -5.78 -8.56
N VAL A 186 16.80 -5.09 -7.81
CA VAL A 186 15.71 -4.32 -8.42
C VAL A 186 16.22 -3.10 -9.17
N GLU A 187 17.31 -2.47 -8.70
CA GLU A 187 17.93 -1.36 -9.42
C GLU A 187 18.65 -1.80 -10.68
N GLU A 188 19.28 -2.96 -10.70
CA GLU A 188 19.86 -3.56 -11.91
C GLU A 188 18.78 -3.83 -12.96
N ILE A 189 17.69 -4.46 -12.57
CA ILE A 189 16.52 -4.65 -13.43
C ILE A 189 16.01 -3.31 -13.98
N LYS A 190 15.93 -2.28 -13.15
CA LYS A 190 15.51 -0.94 -13.59
C LYS A 190 16.44 -0.35 -14.65
N LYS A 191 17.75 -0.53 -14.49
CA LYS A 191 18.74 -0.06 -15.48
C LYS A 191 18.61 -0.82 -16.79
N GLU A 192 18.49 -2.14 -16.72
CA GLU A 192 18.29 -3.01 -17.89
C GLU A 192 17.06 -2.59 -18.69
N TYR A 193 15.89 -2.48 -18.04
CA TYR A 193 14.65 -2.13 -18.75
C TYR A 193 14.58 -0.67 -19.21
N LYS A 194 15.31 0.25 -18.59
CA LYS A 194 15.50 1.59 -19.15
C LYS A 194 16.26 1.55 -20.46
N LEU A 195 17.30 0.73 -20.55
CA LEU A 195 18.09 0.55 -21.77
C LEU A 195 17.25 -0.13 -22.86
N LYS A 196 16.58 -1.24 -22.53
CA LYS A 196 15.67 -1.94 -23.47
C LYS A 196 14.59 -1.00 -24.00
N LEU A 197 13.98 -0.18 -23.14
CA LEU A 197 12.95 0.78 -23.53
C LEU A 197 13.52 1.88 -24.47
N LYS A 198 14.75 2.29 -24.27
CA LYS A 198 15.42 3.27 -25.16
C LYS A 198 15.69 2.67 -26.54
N ASN A 199 16.05 1.40 -26.59
CA ASN A 199 16.43 0.74 -27.86
C ASN A 199 15.23 0.28 -28.70
N ILE A 200 14.02 0.16 -28.10
CA ILE A 200 12.81 -0.25 -28.80
C ILE A 200 11.98 0.91 -29.36
N LYS A 201 12.24 2.15 -28.90
CA LYS A 201 11.59 3.37 -29.37
C LYS A 201 12.29 3.89 -30.63
#